data_afe7fa03e11cc62396b716f8c17803f6
#
_entry.id   afe7fa03e11cc62396b716f8c17803f6
#
_cell.length_a   1.000
_cell.length_b   1.000
_cell.length_c   1.000
_cell.angle_alpha   90.00
_cell.angle_beta   90.00
_cell.angle_gamma   90.00
#
_symmetry.space_group_name_H-M   'P 1'
#
loop_
_entity.id
_entity.type
_entity.pdbx_description
1 polymer ?
#
loop_
_entity_poly.entity_id
_entity_poly.type
_entity_poly.pdbx_seq_one_letter_code
_entity_poly.pdbx_strand_id
1 'polypeptide(L)'
;MGRILLIAGGVLVLLLGALLIVPNLIPQEVYRAKIEEEASKVLGRQVKVTGNIGVSIFPRLEARAGASTIANPDGFGDAPFASMKELRAAVALWPLLFQNVEIEEFVLVEPTIGLVNLENGKNNWTFDFGAAPPKEGEPPQQAGSMGAALRDVRIENGKVSYDDRQSKSIQTLRELNLSADMQALDKPLSFNASGFANDLAFKLE
;
A
#
# COMPACT_ATOMS: atom_id res chain seq x y z
N MET A 1 -37.61 -0.85 31.84
CA MET A 1 -36.36 -0.32 31.23
C MET A 1 -35.17 -1.27 31.34
N GLY A 2 -34.90 -1.93 32.50
CA GLY A 2 -33.74 -2.79 32.66
C GLY A 2 -33.64 -4.01 31.73
N ARG A 3 -34.77 -4.64 31.35
CA ARG A 3 -34.77 -5.79 30.41
C ARG A 3 -34.38 -5.41 28.98
N ILE A 4 -34.79 -4.22 28.52
CA ILE A 4 -34.43 -3.71 27.18
C ILE A 4 -32.94 -3.41 27.12
N LEU A 5 -32.37 -2.81 28.18
CA LEU A 5 -30.93 -2.54 28.27
C LEU A 5 -30.09 -3.82 28.32
N LEU A 6 -30.57 -4.88 29.01
CA LEU A 6 -29.89 -6.19 29.04
C LEU A 6 -29.92 -6.86 27.65
N ILE A 7 -31.05 -6.80 26.95
CA ILE A 7 -31.16 -7.35 25.58
C ILE A 7 -30.27 -6.55 24.62
N ALA A 8 -30.34 -5.23 24.67
CA ALA A 8 -29.48 -4.37 23.84
C ALA A 8 -27.98 -4.60 24.12
N GLY A 9 -27.60 -4.72 25.40
CA GLY A 9 -26.24 -5.07 25.79
C GLY A 9 -25.79 -6.44 25.28
N GLY A 10 -26.66 -7.46 25.40
CA GLY A 10 -26.41 -8.82 24.88
C GLY A 10 -26.26 -8.85 23.36
N VAL A 11 -27.11 -8.13 22.64
CA VAL A 11 -27.02 -8.00 21.17
C VAL A 11 -25.72 -7.28 20.76
N LEU A 12 -25.35 -6.22 21.48
CA LEU A 12 -24.09 -5.51 21.23
C LEU A 12 -22.88 -6.42 21.43
N VAL A 13 -22.84 -7.18 22.51
CA VAL A 13 -21.76 -8.15 22.80
C VAL A 13 -21.69 -9.22 21.72
N LEU A 14 -22.84 -9.73 21.26
CA LEU A 14 -22.88 -10.71 20.17
C LEU A 14 -22.37 -10.12 18.85
N LEU A 15 -22.75 -8.89 18.53
CA LEU A 15 -22.29 -8.21 17.32
C LEU A 15 -20.77 -7.94 17.37
N LEU A 16 -20.26 -7.48 18.51
CA LEU A 16 -18.82 -7.28 18.72
C LEU A 16 -18.07 -8.61 18.68
N GLY A 17 -18.61 -9.66 19.30
CA GLY A 17 -18.05 -11.01 19.22
C GLY A 17 -18.01 -11.56 17.80
N ALA A 18 -19.11 -11.39 17.05
CA ALA A 18 -19.17 -11.79 15.63
C ALA A 18 -18.14 -11.02 14.80
N LEU A 19 -18.00 -9.71 15.02
CA LEU A 19 -17.02 -8.85 14.32
C LEU A 19 -15.57 -9.33 14.51
N LEU A 20 -15.24 -9.88 15.70
CA LEU A 20 -13.92 -10.41 16.01
C LEU A 20 -13.71 -11.84 15.49
N ILE A 21 -14.77 -12.66 15.38
CA ILE A 21 -14.69 -14.07 15.03
C ILE A 21 -14.85 -14.29 13.53
N VAL A 22 -15.78 -13.57 12.88
CA VAL A 22 -16.11 -13.79 11.46
C VAL A 22 -14.89 -13.68 10.53
N PRO A 23 -13.97 -12.72 10.67
CA PRO A 23 -12.80 -12.67 9.80
C PRO A 23 -11.93 -13.91 9.84
N ASN A 24 -11.87 -14.58 11.01
CA ASN A 24 -11.09 -15.80 11.19
C ASN A 24 -11.77 -17.07 10.62
N LEU A 25 -13.06 -16.98 10.29
CA LEU A 25 -13.81 -18.07 9.66
C LEU A 25 -13.77 -18.04 8.14
N ILE A 26 -13.38 -16.91 7.55
CA ILE A 26 -13.30 -16.77 6.09
C ILE A 26 -11.94 -17.32 5.64
N PRO A 27 -11.90 -18.28 4.70
CA PRO A 27 -10.65 -18.81 4.17
C PRO A 27 -9.77 -17.69 3.60
N GLN A 28 -8.45 -17.76 3.86
CA GLN A 28 -7.49 -16.76 3.42
C GLN A 28 -7.48 -16.58 1.89
N GLU A 29 -7.81 -17.63 1.14
CA GLU A 29 -7.88 -17.64 -0.31
C GLU A 29 -8.90 -16.65 -0.87
N VAL A 30 -10.01 -16.43 -0.14
CA VAL A 30 -11.06 -15.47 -0.52
C VAL A 30 -10.51 -14.04 -0.43
N TYR A 31 -9.83 -13.72 0.67
CA TYR A 31 -9.17 -12.42 0.83
C TYR A 31 -8.05 -12.24 -0.20
N ARG A 32 -7.24 -13.28 -0.42
CA ARG A 32 -6.14 -13.27 -1.39
C ARG A 32 -6.62 -12.91 -2.78
N ALA A 33 -7.58 -13.69 -3.30
CA ALA A 33 -8.12 -13.46 -4.64
C ALA A 33 -8.68 -12.04 -4.80
N LYS A 34 -9.38 -11.53 -3.78
CA LYS A 34 -9.96 -10.20 -3.84
C LYS A 34 -8.90 -9.10 -3.77
N ILE A 35 -7.90 -9.25 -2.90
CA ILE A 35 -6.78 -8.30 -2.79
C ILE A 35 -5.98 -8.27 -4.09
N GLU A 36 -5.63 -9.44 -4.65
CA GLU A 36 -4.90 -9.54 -5.91
C GLU A 36 -5.68 -8.90 -7.06
N GLU A 37 -6.99 -9.17 -7.16
CA GLU A 37 -7.85 -8.61 -8.18
C GLU A 37 -7.93 -7.09 -8.10
N GLU A 38 -8.28 -6.54 -6.94
CA GLU A 38 -8.45 -5.10 -6.77
C GLU A 38 -7.12 -4.34 -6.87
N ALA A 39 -6.06 -4.87 -6.26
CA ALA A 39 -4.74 -4.27 -6.39
C ALA A 39 -4.24 -4.29 -7.85
N SER A 40 -4.48 -5.39 -8.58
CA SER A 40 -4.10 -5.48 -10.00
C SER A 40 -4.88 -4.50 -10.87
N LYS A 41 -6.18 -4.28 -10.60
CA LYS A 41 -7.00 -3.28 -11.29
C LYS A 41 -6.49 -1.87 -11.05
N VAL A 42 -6.24 -1.52 -9.78
CA VAL A 42 -5.77 -0.18 -9.40
C VAL A 42 -4.40 0.13 -9.98
N LEU A 43 -3.48 -0.84 -9.94
CA LEU A 43 -2.11 -0.64 -10.42
C LEU A 43 -1.96 -0.84 -11.94
N GLY A 44 -2.98 -1.40 -12.62
CA GLY A 44 -2.87 -1.78 -14.02
C GLY A 44 -1.81 -2.88 -14.28
N ARG A 45 -1.44 -3.65 -13.24
CA ARG A 45 -0.39 -4.68 -13.26
C ARG A 45 -0.75 -5.86 -12.40
N GLN A 46 -0.29 -7.04 -12.78
CA GLN A 46 -0.54 -8.24 -11.98
C GLN A 46 0.12 -8.11 -10.61
N VAL A 47 -0.71 -8.26 -9.57
CA VAL A 47 -0.27 -8.38 -8.17
C VAL A 47 -0.51 -9.82 -7.74
N LYS A 48 0.49 -10.41 -7.07
CA LYS A 48 0.39 -11.74 -6.46
C LYS A 48 0.78 -11.69 -4.99
N VAL A 49 0.02 -12.39 -4.15
CA VAL A 49 0.29 -12.56 -2.73
C VAL A 49 0.51 -14.05 -2.46
N THR A 50 1.75 -14.44 -2.19
CA THR A 50 2.11 -15.83 -1.90
C THR A 50 2.24 -16.11 -0.40
N GLY A 51 2.40 -15.05 0.41
CA GLY A 51 2.45 -15.16 1.86
C GLY A 51 1.08 -15.26 2.51
N ASN A 52 1.07 -15.34 3.84
CA ASN A 52 -0.17 -15.35 4.62
C ASN A 52 -0.85 -13.98 4.56
N ILE A 53 -2.16 -14.00 4.58
CA ILE A 53 -2.98 -12.79 4.70
C ILE A 53 -3.64 -12.78 6.06
N GLY A 54 -3.52 -11.64 6.75
CA GLY A 54 -4.20 -11.39 8.01
C GLY A 54 -5.07 -10.16 7.90
N VAL A 55 -6.23 -10.20 8.51
CA VAL A 55 -7.12 -9.04 8.63
C VAL A 55 -7.49 -8.89 10.10
N SER A 56 -7.31 -7.70 10.64
CA SER A 56 -7.75 -7.33 11.99
C SER A 56 -8.72 -6.17 11.88
N ILE A 57 -9.79 -6.21 12.66
CA ILE A 57 -10.81 -5.16 12.62
C ILE A 57 -10.70 -4.22 13.81
N PHE A 58 -10.11 -4.68 14.92
CA PHE A 58 -10.00 -3.89 16.14
C PHE A 58 -8.56 -3.86 16.67
N PRO A 59 -8.04 -2.73 17.17
CA PRO A 59 -8.70 -1.41 17.33
C PRO A 59 -8.84 -0.60 16.05
N ARG A 60 -8.21 -1.01 14.95
CA ARG A 60 -8.25 -0.42 13.60
C ARG A 60 -8.42 -1.52 12.56
N LEU A 61 -8.97 -1.17 11.41
CA LEU A 61 -9.01 -2.10 10.28
C LEU A 61 -7.61 -2.19 9.69
N GLU A 62 -6.95 -3.32 9.89
CA GLU A 62 -5.61 -3.58 9.41
C GLU A 62 -5.60 -4.82 8.51
N ALA A 63 -4.98 -4.69 7.35
CA ALA A 63 -4.67 -5.79 6.46
C ALA A 63 -3.16 -6.01 6.40
N ARG A 64 -2.75 -7.26 6.49
CA ARG A 64 -1.36 -7.72 6.30
C ARG A 64 -1.33 -8.71 5.15
N ALA A 65 -0.50 -8.45 4.17
CA ALA A 65 -0.21 -9.38 3.11
C ALA A 65 1.27 -9.77 3.22
N GLY A 66 1.54 -11.05 3.38
CA GLY A 66 2.90 -11.58 3.41
C GLY A 66 3.58 -11.44 2.05
N ALA A 67 4.51 -12.33 1.72
CA ALA A 67 5.29 -12.23 0.50
C ALA A 67 4.42 -11.89 -0.72
N SER A 68 4.71 -10.75 -1.33
CA SER A 68 3.91 -10.17 -2.42
C SER A 68 4.80 -9.68 -3.56
N THR A 69 4.29 -9.70 -4.78
CA THR A 69 4.99 -9.23 -5.98
C THR A 69 4.07 -8.40 -6.85
N ILE A 70 4.65 -7.40 -7.52
CA ILE A 70 4.01 -6.59 -8.56
C ILE A 70 4.78 -6.83 -9.85
N ALA A 71 4.10 -7.26 -10.90
CA ALA A 71 4.75 -7.54 -12.17
C ALA A 71 5.28 -6.28 -12.86
N ASN A 72 6.33 -6.43 -13.65
CA ASN A 72 6.74 -5.41 -14.61
C ASN A 72 5.71 -5.29 -15.74
N PRO A 73 5.61 -4.13 -16.40
CA PRO A 73 4.88 -4.02 -17.64
C PRO A 73 5.61 -4.76 -18.76
N ASP A 74 4.90 -5.06 -19.86
CA ASP A 74 5.46 -5.73 -21.02
C ASP A 74 6.69 -4.99 -21.57
N GLY A 75 7.71 -5.76 -21.93
CA GLY A 75 8.96 -5.25 -22.49
C GLY A 75 10.06 -4.91 -21.48
N PHE A 76 9.81 -5.08 -20.17
CA PHE A 76 10.81 -4.83 -19.11
C PHE A 76 11.44 -6.11 -18.53
N GLY A 77 11.09 -7.27 -19.08
CA GLY A 77 11.60 -8.58 -18.65
C GLY A 77 10.71 -9.27 -17.62
N ASP A 78 11.09 -10.49 -17.24
CA ASP A 78 10.28 -11.38 -16.41
C ASP A 78 10.44 -11.11 -14.88
N ALA A 79 11.46 -10.34 -14.49
CA ALA A 79 11.64 -9.97 -13.10
C ALA A 79 10.49 -9.06 -12.63
N PRO A 80 10.00 -9.20 -11.39
CA PRO A 80 8.95 -8.33 -10.90
C PRO A 80 9.44 -6.87 -10.79
N PHE A 81 8.53 -5.92 -11.01
CA PHE A 81 8.77 -4.50 -10.71
C PHE A 81 9.10 -4.31 -9.24
N ALA A 82 8.31 -4.95 -8.38
CA ALA A 82 8.54 -4.93 -6.94
C ALA A 82 8.21 -6.28 -6.33
N SER A 83 8.98 -6.63 -5.30
CA SER A 83 8.68 -7.74 -4.40
C SER A 83 8.87 -7.26 -2.97
N MET A 84 8.13 -7.82 -2.01
CA MET A 84 8.24 -7.47 -0.61
C MET A 84 7.93 -8.67 0.27
N LYS A 85 8.53 -8.69 1.46
CA LYS A 85 8.30 -9.75 2.44
C LYS A 85 6.93 -9.61 3.10
N GLU A 86 6.53 -8.38 3.36
CA GLU A 86 5.22 -8.06 3.96
C GLU A 86 4.77 -6.66 3.58
N LEU A 87 3.48 -6.52 3.36
CA LEU A 87 2.78 -5.25 3.26
C LEU A 87 1.81 -5.15 4.44
N ARG A 88 1.84 -4.04 5.17
CA ARG A 88 0.85 -3.70 6.18
C ARG A 88 0.13 -2.42 5.79
N ALA A 89 -1.19 -2.43 5.86
CA ALA A 89 -2.02 -1.26 5.63
C ALA A 89 -3.11 -1.20 6.70
N ALA A 90 -3.25 -0.06 7.34
CA ALA A 90 -4.31 0.16 8.31
C ALA A 90 -5.10 1.43 7.99
N VAL A 91 -6.41 1.37 8.20
CA VAL A 91 -7.32 2.49 8.02
C VAL A 91 -8.10 2.77 9.30
N ALA A 92 -8.43 4.03 9.52
CA ALA A 92 -9.23 4.46 10.65
C ALA A 92 -10.67 3.95 10.52
N LEU A 93 -11.18 3.26 11.55
CA LEU A 93 -12.53 2.70 11.52
C LEU A 93 -13.61 3.76 11.53
N TRP A 94 -13.47 4.80 12.36
CA TRP A 94 -14.49 5.84 12.50
C TRP A 94 -14.74 6.64 11.23
N PRO A 95 -13.72 7.17 10.54
CA PRO A 95 -13.91 7.83 9.26
C PRO A 95 -14.52 6.93 8.21
N LEU A 96 -14.15 5.64 8.20
CA LEU A 96 -14.67 4.66 7.24
C LEU A 96 -16.19 4.48 7.35
N LEU A 97 -16.76 4.57 8.55
CA LEU A 97 -18.23 4.52 8.75
C LEU A 97 -18.96 5.70 8.09
N PHE A 98 -18.25 6.79 7.84
CA PHE A 98 -18.75 7.97 7.14
C PHE A 98 -18.25 8.05 5.68
N GLN A 99 -17.83 6.91 5.12
CA GLN A 99 -17.29 6.78 3.75
C GLN A 99 -16.00 7.60 3.49
N ASN A 100 -15.30 8.01 4.53
CA ASN A 100 -13.98 8.63 4.46
C ASN A 100 -12.92 7.56 4.70
N VAL A 101 -11.98 7.41 3.76
CA VAL A 101 -10.86 6.50 3.91
C VAL A 101 -9.66 7.30 4.41
N GLU A 102 -9.27 7.06 5.66
CA GLU A 102 -8.03 7.59 6.24
C GLU A 102 -7.04 6.46 6.45
N ILE A 103 -5.92 6.51 5.74
CA ILE A 103 -4.85 5.53 5.88
C ILE A 103 -3.99 5.95 7.07
N GLU A 104 -4.07 5.17 8.15
CA GLU A 104 -3.29 5.42 9.36
C GLU A 104 -1.87 4.86 9.28
N GLU A 105 -1.68 3.78 8.53
CA GLU A 105 -0.40 3.12 8.41
C GLU A 105 -0.27 2.46 7.03
N PHE A 106 0.89 2.60 6.42
CA PHE A 106 1.26 1.89 5.21
C PHE A 106 2.74 1.52 5.28
N VAL A 107 3.05 0.24 5.47
CA VAL A 107 4.41 -0.24 5.68
C VAL A 107 4.79 -1.29 4.67
N LEU A 108 5.91 -1.09 4.00
CA LEU A 108 6.58 -2.07 3.15
C LEU A 108 7.78 -2.65 3.90
N VAL A 109 7.76 -3.95 4.16
CA VAL A 109 8.85 -4.65 4.83
C VAL A 109 9.72 -5.37 3.79
N GLU A 110 11.00 -5.09 3.84
CA GLU A 110 12.03 -5.63 2.94
C GLU A 110 11.60 -5.56 1.45
N PRO A 111 11.13 -4.39 0.96
CA PRO A 111 10.79 -4.28 -0.45
C PRO A 111 12.07 -4.29 -1.30
N THR A 112 12.01 -5.00 -2.43
CA THR A 112 13.00 -4.91 -3.50
C THR A 112 12.29 -4.34 -4.72
N ILE A 113 12.70 -3.16 -5.18
CA ILE A 113 12.09 -2.42 -6.29
C ILE A 113 13.13 -2.26 -7.40
N GLY A 114 12.77 -2.66 -8.62
CA GLY A 114 13.61 -2.50 -9.81
C GLY A 114 13.04 -1.41 -10.72
N LEU A 115 13.69 -0.25 -10.73
CA LEU A 115 13.38 0.85 -11.66
C LEU A 115 14.22 0.69 -12.91
N VAL A 116 13.60 0.65 -14.08
CA VAL A 116 14.28 0.48 -15.38
C VAL A 116 13.86 1.60 -16.32
N ASN A 117 14.84 2.32 -16.86
CA ASN A 117 14.68 3.27 -17.95
C ASN A 117 15.30 2.68 -19.22
N LEU A 118 14.47 2.38 -20.22
CA LEU A 118 14.93 1.79 -21.49
C LEU A 118 15.62 2.83 -22.37
N GLU A 119 16.40 2.38 -23.34
CA GLU A 119 17.08 3.23 -24.33
C GLU A 119 16.13 4.17 -25.10
N ASN A 120 14.87 3.76 -25.27
CA ASN A 120 13.83 4.57 -25.94
C ASN A 120 13.11 5.54 -25.00
N GLY A 121 13.58 5.72 -23.76
CA GLY A 121 12.99 6.60 -22.75
C GLY A 121 11.75 6.06 -22.04
N LYS A 122 11.27 4.85 -22.38
CA LYS A 122 10.19 4.22 -21.61
C LYS A 122 10.73 3.75 -20.28
N ASN A 123 9.90 3.92 -19.24
CA ASN A 123 10.23 3.50 -17.89
C ASN A 123 9.16 2.56 -17.31
N ASN A 124 9.52 1.79 -16.30
CA ASN A 124 8.62 0.83 -15.68
C ASN A 124 7.92 1.36 -14.42
N TRP A 125 8.12 2.59 -14.02
CA TRP A 125 7.47 3.19 -12.83
C TRP A 125 6.31 4.14 -13.18
N THR A 126 5.99 4.32 -14.46
CA THR A 126 4.77 5.00 -14.87
C THR A 126 3.60 4.03 -14.72
N PHE A 127 2.68 4.34 -13.83
CA PHE A 127 1.47 3.57 -13.60
C PHE A 127 0.28 4.26 -14.24
N ASP A 128 -0.56 3.48 -14.92
CA ASP A 128 -1.86 3.95 -15.39
C ASP A 128 -2.91 3.60 -14.32
N PHE A 129 -3.18 4.54 -13.44
CA PHE A 129 -4.14 4.35 -12.34
C PHE A 129 -5.59 4.40 -12.81
N GLY A 130 -5.87 4.02 -14.05
CA GLY A 130 -7.24 3.94 -14.56
C GLY A 130 -7.99 5.27 -14.54
N ALA A 131 -7.28 6.38 -14.67
CA ALA A 131 -7.91 7.67 -14.89
C ALA A 131 -8.71 7.56 -16.19
N ALA A 132 -10.04 7.59 -16.10
CA ALA A 132 -10.89 7.78 -17.27
C ALA A 132 -10.34 9.01 -18.04
N PRO A 133 -10.19 8.94 -19.38
CA PRO A 133 -9.69 10.06 -20.13
C PRO A 133 -10.53 11.30 -19.76
N PRO A 134 -9.89 12.45 -19.50
CA PRO A 134 -10.62 13.68 -19.16
C PRO A 134 -11.66 13.91 -20.25
N LYS A 135 -12.93 14.00 -19.88
CA LYS A 135 -13.96 14.46 -20.80
C LYS A 135 -13.63 15.90 -21.13
N GLU A 136 -13.55 16.22 -22.44
CA GLU A 136 -13.35 17.60 -22.88
C GLU A 136 -14.37 18.52 -22.20
N GLY A 137 -13.88 19.49 -21.41
CA GLY A 137 -14.71 20.50 -20.75
C GLY A 137 -14.88 20.34 -19.22
N GLU A 138 -14.43 19.25 -18.59
CA GLU A 138 -14.36 19.18 -17.13
C GLU A 138 -12.98 19.63 -16.65
N PRO A 139 -12.91 20.47 -15.58
CA PRO A 139 -11.62 20.74 -14.94
C PRO A 139 -10.98 19.42 -14.55
N PRO A 140 -9.63 19.30 -14.64
CA PRO A 140 -8.94 18.07 -14.32
C PRO A 140 -9.45 17.58 -12.96
N GLN A 141 -10.22 16.49 -12.99
CA GLN A 141 -10.57 15.79 -11.77
C GLN A 141 -9.21 15.38 -11.20
N GLN A 142 -8.82 16.04 -10.13
CA GLN A 142 -7.67 15.65 -9.33
C GLN A 142 -7.85 14.16 -9.10
N ALA A 143 -6.90 13.36 -9.59
CA ALA A 143 -6.85 11.92 -9.46
C ALA A 143 -7.31 11.57 -8.06
N GLY A 144 -8.48 10.94 -7.97
CA GLY A 144 -9.37 10.81 -6.84
C GLY A 144 -8.91 11.59 -5.64
N SER A 145 -9.67 12.56 -5.20
CA SER A 145 -9.47 13.12 -3.88
C SER A 145 -9.71 12.02 -2.85
N MET A 146 -8.78 11.07 -2.78
CA MET A 146 -8.49 10.43 -1.53
C MET A 146 -8.01 11.59 -0.67
N GLY A 147 -8.91 12.17 0.08
CA GLY A 147 -8.58 13.00 1.25
C GLY A 147 -7.92 12.12 2.29
N ALA A 148 -7.12 11.18 1.83
CA ALA A 148 -6.42 10.20 2.61
C ALA A 148 -5.23 10.93 3.23
N ALA A 149 -5.39 11.35 4.47
CA ALA A 149 -4.25 11.60 5.32
C ALA A 149 -3.45 10.30 5.38
N LEU A 150 -2.27 10.27 4.77
CA LEU A 150 -1.29 9.19 4.90
C LEU A 150 -0.46 9.49 6.14
N ARG A 151 -0.85 8.94 7.30
CA ARG A 151 -0.23 9.33 8.57
C ARG A 151 1.12 8.66 8.82
N ASP A 152 1.26 7.42 8.47
CA ASP A 152 2.49 6.67 8.77
C ASP A 152 2.83 5.80 7.56
N VAL A 153 3.73 6.31 6.71
CA VAL A 153 4.25 5.57 5.56
C VAL A 153 5.68 5.17 5.86
N ARG A 154 5.97 3.87 5.85
CA ARG A 154 7.30 3.35 6.15
C ARG A 154 7.79 2.37 5.11
N ILE A 155 9.10 2.42 4.88
CA ILE A 155 9.87 1.37 4.24
C ILE A 155 10.85 0.85 5.27
N GLU A 156 10.83 -0.44 5.54
CA GLU A 156 11.73 -1.11 6.48
C GLU A 156 12.71 -1.99 5.69
N ASN A 157 13.99 -1.69 5.75
CA ASN A 157 15.08 -2.46 5.12
C ASN A 157 14.88 -2.69 3.62
N GLY A 158 14.54 -1.64 2.87
CA GLY A 158 14.28 -1.72 1.44
C GLY A 158 15.53 -1.78 0.58
N LYS A 159 15.37 -2.31 -0.64
CA LYS A 159 16.36 -2.25 -1.72
C LYS A 159 15.70 -1.66 -2.95
N VAL A 160 16.34 -0.63 -3.54
CA VAL A 160 15.91 -0.02 -4.80
C VAL A 160 17.07 -0.06 -5.77
N SER A 161 16.87 -0.60 -6.96
CA SER A 161 17.84 -0.53 -8.05
C SER A 161 17.27 0.35 -9.16
N TYR A 162 18.09 1.23 -9.70
CA TYR A 162 17.79 2.05 -10.87
C TYR A 162 18.74 1.67 -12.01
N ASP A 163 18.20 1.05 -13.04
CA ASP A 163 18.90 0.65 -14.27
C ASP A 163 18.55 1.65 -15.38
N ASP A 164 19.45 2.57 -15.65
CA ASP A 164 19.33 3.50 -16.77
C ASP A 164 20.09 2.94 -18.00
N ARG A 165 19.37 2.35 -18.90
CA ARG A 165 19.96 1.76 -20.12
C ARG A 165 20.38 2.80 -21.15
N GLN A 166 19.90 4.04 -21.05
CA GLN A 166 20.38 5.14 -21.91
C GLN A 166 21.81 5.52 -21.54
N SER A 167 22.08 5.75 -20.27
CA SER A 167 23.39 6.10 -19.75
C SER A 167 24.28 4.90 -19.41
N LYS A 168 23.71 3.67 -19.51
CA LYS A 168 24.36 2.39 -19.12
C LYS A 168 24.84 2.42 -17.67
N SER A 169 24.09 3.02 -16.78
CA SER A 169 24.42 3.15 -15.36
C SER A 169 23.41 2.41 -14.49
N ILE A 170 23.90 1.76 -13.45
CA ILE A 170 23.08 1.12 -12.43
C ILE A 170 23.43 1.75 -11.08
N GLN A 171 22.40 2.21 -10.38
CA GLN A 171 22.51 2.73 -9.03
C GLN A 171 21.67 1.86 -8.09
N THR A 172 22.14 1.69 -6.86
CA THR A 172 21.44 0.85 -5.89
C THR A 172 21.39 1.55 -4.53
N LEU A 173 20.19 1.60 -3.98
CA LEU A 173 19.94 1.91 -2.57
C LEU A 173 19.74 0.59 -1.83
N ARG A 174 20.42 0.42 -0.70
CA ARG A 174 20.30 -0.76 0.16
C ARG A 174 20.01 -0.34 1.58
N GLU A 175 19.39 -1.26 2.32
CA GLU A 175 19.03 -1.04 3.73
C GLU A 175 18.23 0.27 3.89
N LEU A 176 17.40 0.58 2.87
CA LEU A 176 16.60 1.79 2.87
C LEU A 176 15.55 1.72 3.97
N ASN A 177 15.66 2.61 4.93
CA ASN A 177 14.63 2.85 5.92
C ASN A 177 14.08 4.26 5.66
N LEU A 178 12.78 4.34 5.44
CA LEU A 178 12.07 5.59 5.19
C LEU A 178 10.86 5.65 6.11
N SER A 179 10.63 6.78 6.72
CA SER A 179 9.37 7.11 7.39
C SER A 179 8.89 8.48 6.92
N ALA A 180 7.62 8.55 6.58
CA ALA A 180 6.97 9.79 6.17
C ALA A 180 5.63 9.92 6.89
N ASP A 181 5.37 11.10 7.45
CA ASP A 181 4.11 11.45 8.10
C ASP A 181 3.52 12.69 7.43
N MET A 182 2.32 12.51 6.87
CA MET A 182 1.53 13.57 6.27
C MET A 182 0.20 13.67 7.00
N GLN A 183 0.16 14.48 8.05
CA GLN A 183 -1.03 14.61 8.90
C GLN A 183 -2.23 15.25 8.19
N ALA A 184 -1.99 16.12 7.23
CA ALA A 184 -2.99 16.76 6.37
C ALA A 184 -2.30 17.38 5.14
N LEU A 185 -3.06 17.60 4.05
CA LEU A 185 -2.54 18.17 2.81
C LEU A 185 -2.02 19.61 2.96
N ASP A 186 -2.44 20.32 3.99
CA ASP A 186 -2.06 21.70 4.33
C ASP A 186 -0.94 21.80 5.37
N LYS A 187 -0.47 20.65 5.89
CA LYS A 187 0.64 20.58 6.84
C LYS A 187 1.95 20.16 6.18
N PRO A 188 3.09 20.61 6.73
CA PRO A 188 4.38 20.18 6.19
C PRO A 188 4.52 18.65 6.29
N LEU A 189 5.04 18.06 5.20
CA LEU A 189 5.46 16.67 5.18
C LEU A 189 6.76 16.55 6.00
N SER A 190 6.74 15.69 7.00
CA SER A 190 7.97 15.26 7.68
C SER A 190 8.38 13.90 7.14
N PHE A 191 9.65 13.76 6.79
CA PHE A 191 10.18 12.47 6.40
C PHE A 191 11.58 12.27 6.94
N ASN A 192 11.92 11.02 7.22
CA ASN A 192 13.26 10.60 7.55
C ASN A 192 13.65 9.46 6.62
N ALA A 193 14.85 9.49 6.09
CA ALA A 193 15.36 8.43 5.26
C ALA A 193 16.83 8.13 5.61
N SER A 194 17.19 6.84 5.64
CA SER A 194 18.55 6.38 5.84
C SER A 194 18.82 5.11 5.06
N GLY A 195 20.06 4.84 4.75
CA GLY A 195 20.48 3.65 4.00
C GLY A 195 21.87 3.82 3.39
N PHE A 196 22.12 3.05 2.35
CA PHE A 196 23.37 3.10 1.57
C PHE A 196 23.04 3.36 0.09
N ALA A 197 23.68 4.37 -0.48
CA ALA A 197 23.65 4.66 -1.91
C ALA A 197 25.00 4.26 -2.51
N ASN A 198 25.05 3.20 -3.33
CA ASN A 198 26.28 2.66 -3.90
C ASN A 198 27.43 2.56 -2.85
N ASP A 199 27.14 1.96 -1.70
CA ASP A 199 28.04 1.75 -0.56
C ASP A 199 28.36 2.97 0.31
N LEU A 200 27.83 4.16 -0.02
CA LEU A 200 27.93 5.35 0.83
C LEU A 200 26.69 5.45 1.72
N ALA A 201 26.90 5.53 3.04
CA ALA A 201 25.81 5.73 3.98
C ALA A 201 25.23 7.15 3.83
N PHE A 202 23.90 7.27 3.91
CA PHE A 202 23.20 8.55 3.94
C PHE A 202 22.14 8.59 5.04
N LYS A 203 21.84 9.79 5.49
CA LYS A 203 20.73 10.11 6.40
C LYS A 203 20.14 11.46 5.99
N LEU A 204 18.81 11.52 5.86
CA LEU A 204 18.04 12.70 5.53
C LEU A 204 16.97 12.90 6.61
N GLU A 205 16.73 14.14 7.00
CA GLU A 205 15.69 14.55 7.97
C GLU A 205 14.92 15.75 7.44
#